data_2cb0ee4db823233bfb02f892504a5a48
#
_entry.id   2cb0ee4db823233bfb02f892504a5a48
#
_cell.length_a   1.000
_cell.length_b   1.000
_cell.length_c   1.000
_cell.angle_alpha   90.00
_cell.angle_beta   90.00
_cell.angle_gamma   90.00
#
_symmetry.space_group_name_H-M   'P 1'
#
loop_
_entity.id
_entity.type
_entity.pdbx_description
1 polymer ?
#
loop_
_entity_poly.entity_id
_entity_poly.type
_entity_poly.pdbx_seq_one_letter_code
_entity_poly.pdbx_strand_id
1 'polypeptide(L)'
;MNRRNFISAATLTGTALGLSLPTIARNTIAAPMKIGVIGLDTSHAPTFIKYFNVKSKNENFRVVAAYPHGSADIESSASRIPKYTEEVKTYGVEIVDSIATLLGKVDAVLLETNDGRLHKEQAFQVFNARKPVFIDKPVAASFSDVQLIYKKARELNVPMFSASSLRYMKPCQQIRNENAIGKVLAADTFCMAALEPHHVDLFWYGIHGVEILITVMGPGCESVTRFFKDDMEVVVGQWSDGRIGTFRGTRAGKYDYGGTVFGENGNMVIPRTDAYDEICVKISEFFTTKKSPVDDAETLEIYAFMQAADESKKRGGVPVKLKDVMNG
;
A
#
# COMPACT_ATOMS: atom_id res chain seq x y z
N MET A 1 -72.95 -9.85 71.83
CA MET A 1 -73.94 -8.99 71.15
C MET A 1 -73.23 -8.01 70.21
N ASN A 2 -73.64 -8.03 68.95
CA ASN A 2 -73.54 -7.02 67.89
C ASN A 2 -72.20 -6.39 67.57
N ARG A 3 -71.58 -6.79 66.51
CA ARG A 3 -71.64 -6.39 65.10
C ARG A 3 -71.92 -4.89 64.88
N ARG A 4 -70.90 -4.15 64.41
CA ARG A 4 -71.06 -3.19 63.26
C ARG A 4 -69.74 -2.48 62.96
N ASN A 5 -69.26 -2.79 61.79
CA ASN A 5 -68.59 -1.94 60.77
C ASN A 5 -67.65 -0.85 61.27
N PHE A 6 -66.37 -1.06 60.94
CA PHE A 6 -65.48 0.04 60.63
C PHE A 6 -64.80 -0.24 59.28
N ILE A 7 -65.25 0.48 58.32
CA ILE A 7 -64.57 0.52 57.03
C ILE A 7 -63.42 1.47 57.20
N SER A 8 -62.17 0.95 57.10
CA SER A 8 -60.97 1.80 56.95
C SER A 8 -60.44 1.64 55.57
N ALA A 9 -60.35 2.78 54.87
CA ALA A 9 -59.81 2.90 53.53
C ALA A 9 -58.34 2.48 53.54
N ALA A 10 -58.05 1.36 52.91
CA ALA A 10 -56.66 0.99 52.58
C ALA A 10 -56.27 1.68 51.25
N THR A 11 -55.44 2.68 51.40
CA THR A 11 -54.75 3.31 50.22
C THR A 11 -53.78 2.27 49.65
N LEU A 12 -54.12 1.73 48.48
CA LEU A 12 -53.23 0.87 47.71
C LEU A 12 -52.15 1.78 47.03
N THR A 13 -51.00 1.85 47.65
CA THR A 13 -49.75 2.30 46.95
C THR A 13 -49.29 1.18 46.04
N GLY A 14 -49.68 1.27 44.79
CA GLY A 14 -49.16 0.39 43.72
C GLY A 14 -47.70 0.70 43.45
N THR A 15 -46.80 -0.10 43.99
CA THR A 15 -45.43 -0.18 43.49
C THR A 15 -45.43 -0.89 42.13
N ALA A 16 -45.38 -0.09 41.07
CA ALA A 16 -45.12 -0.59 39.72
C ALA A 16 -43.68 -1.15 39.72
N LEU A 17 -43.54 -2.45 39.87
CA LEU A 17 -42.33 -3.17 39.50
C LEU A 17 -42.17 -3.03 37.99
N GLY A 18 -41.35 -2.05 37.58
CA GLY A 18 -40.87 -1.93 36.22
C GLY A 18 -40.02 -3.14 35.85
N LEU A 19 -40.64 -4.12 35.21
CA LEU A 19 -39.91 -5.13 34.47
C LEU A 19 -39.20 -4.43 33.33
N SER A 20 -37.96 -4.01 33.57
CA SER A 20 -37.04 -3.63 32.49
C SER A 20 -36.71 -4.91 31.69
N LEU A 21 -37.43 -5.08 30.60
CA LEU A 21 -37.03 -6.05 29.57
C LEU A 21 -35.58 -5.70 29.15
N PRO A 22 -34.69 -6.68 29.15
CA PRO A 22 -33.35 -6.41 28.63
C PRO A 22 -33.54 -5.95 27.16
N THR A 23 -33.14 -4.71 26.89
CA THR A 23 -33.03 -4.22 25.53
C THR A 23 -31.96 -5.10 24.91
N ILE A 24 -32.37 -6.09 24.11
CA ILE A 24 -31.48 -6.82 23.24
C ILE A 24 -30.89 -5.74 22.31
N ALA A 25 -29.69 -5.30 22.62
CA ALA A 25 -28.91 -4.47 21.72
C ALA A 25 -28.84 -5.26 20.42
N ARG A 26 -29.66 -4.90 19.44
CA ARG A 26 -29.45 -5.35 18.07
C ARG A 26 -28.04 -4.89 17.74
N ASN A 27 -27.11 -5.83 17.66
CA ASN A 27 -25.86 -5.61 16.95
C ASN A 27 -26.25 -5.19 15.53
N THR A 28 -26.41 -3.90 15.32
CA THR A 28 -26.49 -3.37 13.97
C THR A 28 -25.12 -3.63 13.37
N ILE A 29 -25.01 -4.64 12.52
CA ILE A 29 -23.84 -4.85 11.68
C ILE A 29 -23.66 -3.52 10.95
N ALA A 30 -22.59 -2.80 11.28
CA ALA A 30 -22.28 -1.54 10.62
C ALA A 30 -22.17 -1.81 9.10
N ALA A 31 -22.71 -0.92 8.30
CA ALA A 31 -22.59 -1.07 6.85
C ALA A 31 -21.10 -1.11 6.47
N PRO A 32 -20.71 -1.93 5.50
CA PRO A 32 -19.31 -2.04 5.09
C PRO A 32 -18.77 -0.70 4.62
N MET A 33 -17.51 -0.42 4.95
CA MET A 33 -16.77 0.73 4.41
C MET A 33 -16.70 0.61 2.89
N LYS A 34 -17.17 1.63 2.20
CA LYS A 34 -17.18 1.68 0.74
C LYS A 34 -15.81 2.13 0.23
N ILE A 35 -15.20 1.31 -0.61
CA ILE A 35 -13.90 1.59 -1.22
C ILE A 35 -14.12 1.95 -2.69
N GLY A 36 -13.38 2.97 -3.15
CA GLY A 36 -13.27 3.34 -4.56
C GLY A 36 -11.90 2.96 -5.13
N VAL A 37 -11.85 2.66 -6.41
CA VAL A 37 -10.59 2.37 -7.12
C VAL A 37 -10.38 3.41 -8.21
N ILE A 38 -9.19 4.01 -8.24
CA ILE A 38 -8.74 4.90 -9.32
C ILE A 38 -7.68 4.17 -10.14
N GLY A 39 -7.94 3.95 -11.42
CA GLY A 39 -7.08 3.21 -12.34
C GLY A 39 -7.45 1.73 -12.44
N LEU A 40 -7.74 1.28 -13.67
CA LEU A 40 -7.94 -0.14 -14.01
C LEU A 40 -6.96 -0.58 -15.09
N ASP A 41 -5.72 -0.11 -15.01
CA ASP A 41 -4.65 -0.31 -16.00
C ASP A 41 -3.48 -1.17 -15.47
N THR A 42 -3.60 -1.67 -14.23
CA THR A 42 -2.69 -2.66 -13.62
C THR A 42 -3.44 -3.91 -13.20
N SER A 43 -2.75 -5.05 -13.14
CA SER A 43 -3.31 -6.32 -12.63
C SER A 43 -3.64 -6.28 -11.13
N HIS A 44 -3.09 -5.31 -10.38
CA HIS A 44 -3.39 -5.14 -8.96
C HIS A 44 -4.86 -4.74 -8.75
N ALA A 45 -5.39 -3.82 -9.55
CA ALA A 45 -6.75 -3.34 -9.41
C ALA A 45 -7.80 -4.47 -9.41
N PRO A 46 -7.93 -5.33 -10.44
CA PRO A 46 -8.89 -6.44 -10.40
C PRO A 46 -8.56 -7.48 -9.31
N THR A 47 -7.28 -7.68 -8.97
CA THR A 47 -6.87 -8.61 -7.91
C THR A 47 -7.33 -8.13 -6.54
N PHE A 48 -7.13 -6.86 -6.21
CA PHE A 48 -7.57 -6.28 -4.94
C PHE A 48 -9.09 -6.18 -4.86
N ILE A 49 -9.76 -5.78 -5.94
CA ILE A 49 -11.23 -5.79 -6.01
C ILE A 49 -11.78 -7.18 -5.76
N LYS A 50 -11.22 -8.21 -6.41
CA LYS A 50 -11.61 -9.60 -6.20
C LYS A 50 -11.38 -10.05 -4.76
N TYR A 51 -10.27 -9.62 -4.14
CA TYR A 51 -10.03 -9.90 -2.73
C TYR A 51 -11.15 -9.34 -1.85
N PHE A 52 -11.44 -8.05 -1.93
CA PHE A 52 -12.45 -7.41 -1.07
C PHE A 52 -13.88 -7.87 -1.35
N ASN A 53 -14.25 -8.12 -2.60
CA ASN A 53 -15.63 -8.40 -2.97
C ASN A 53 -15.98 -9.89 -3.06
N VAL A 54 -14.96 -10.78 -3.17
CA VAL A 54 -15.18 -12.21 -3.44
C VAL A 54 -14.44 -13.12 -2.47
N LYS A 55 -13.13 -12.88 -2.24
CA LYS A 55 -12.29 -13.80 -1.47
C LYS A 55 -12.38 -13.55 0.04
N SER A 56 -12.40 -12.29 0.46
CA SER A 56 -12.34 -11.93 1.86
C SER A 56 -13.60 -12.35 2.60
N LYS A 57 -13.41 -12.96 3.78
CA LYS A 57 -14.50 -13.21 4.74
C LYS A 57 -14.80 -11.97 5.59
N ASN A 58 -14.02 -10.89 5.43
CA ASN A 58 -14.20 -9.64 6.15
C ASN A 58 -15.24 -8.77 5.41
N GLU A 59 -16.49 -8.88 5.85
CA GLU A 59 -17.61 -8.13 5.27
C GLU A 59 -17.59 -6.63 5.62
N ASN A 60 -16.59 -6.15 6.39
CA ASN A 60 -16.49 -4.75 6.77
C ASN A 60 -16.04 -3.82 5.63
N PHE A 61 -15.61 -4.37 4.50
CA PHE A 61 -15.10 -3.62 3.35
C PHE A 61 -15.76 -4.09 2.05
N ARG A 62 -16.06 -3.14 1.16
CA ARG A 62 -16.55 -3.44 -0.17
C ARG A 62 -16.10 -2.39 -1.18
N VAL A 63 -15.52 -2.83 -2.28
CA VAL A 63 -15.26 -1.97 -3.43
C VAL A 63 -16.58 -1.76 -4.17
N VAL A 64 -17.03 -0.50 -4.28
CA VAL A 64 -18.35 -0.18 -4.85
C VAL A 64 -18.26 0.58 -6.16
N ALA A 65 -17.17 1.30 -6.42
CA ALA A 65 -17.01 2.11 -7.62
C ALA A 65 -15.56 2.11 -8.10
N ALA A 66 -15.35 2.25 -9.42
CA ALA A 66 -14.04 2.42 -10.03
C ALA A 66 -14.07 3.48 -11.13
N TYR A 67 -13.03 4.33 -11.14
CA TYR A 67 -12.68 5.21 -12.26
C TYR A 67 -11.61 4.51 -13.08
N PRO A 68 -11.86 4.15 -14.36
CA PRO A 68 -11.04 3.18 -15.05
C PRO A 68 -9.76 3.74 -15.67
N HIS A 69 -9.70 5.07 -15.91
CA HIS A 69 -8.64 5.64 -16.72
C HIS A 69 -7.31 5.78 -15.99
N GLY A 70 -6.23 5.46 -16.71
CA GLY A 70 -4.85 5.66 -16.34
C GLY A 70 -4.09 6.42 -17.45
N SER A 71 -2.83 6.07 -17.70
CA SER A 71 -2.03 6.67 -18.73
C SER A 71 -2.51 6.27 -20.13
N ALA A 72 -2.61 7.24 -21.04
CA ALA A 72 -2.98 7.01 -22.41
C ALA A 72 -1.79 6.70 -23.33
N ASP A 73 -0.57 7.06 -22.92
CA ASP A 73 0.66 6.95 -23.70
C ASP A 73 1.55 5.76 -23.32
N ILE A 74 1.16 4.97 -22.32
CA ILE A 74 1.79 3.70 -21.97
C ILE A 74 0.89 2.56 -22.46
N GLU A 75 1.23 2.01 -23.63
CA GLU A 75 0.42 0.97 -24.30
C GLU A 75 0.18 -0.26 -23.39
N SER A 76 1.22 -0.71 -22.68
CA SER A 76 1.14 -1.85 -21.77
C SER A 76 0.16 -1.64 -20.60
N SER A 77 -0.20 -0.40 -20.31
CA SER A 77 -1.21 -0.01 -19.30
C SER A 77 -2.57 0.21 -19.97
N ALA A 78 -2.63 1.08 -20.97
CA ALA A 78 -3.89 1.47 -21.63
C ALA A 78 -4.65 0.28 -22.22
N SER A 79 -3.96 -0.68 -22.85
CA SER A 79 -4.56 -1.87 -23.45
C SER A 79 -5.28 -2.81 -22.46
N ARG A 80 -4.99 -2.70 -21.17
CA ARG A 80 -5.62 -3.54 -20.13
C ARG A 80 -6.97 -3.02 -19.66
N ILE A 81 -7.21 -1.70 -19.78
CA ILE A 81 -8.38 -1.02 -19.23
C ILE A 81 -9.70 -1.67 -19.65
N PRO A 82 -9.97 -1.96 -20.95
CA PRO A 82 -11.23 -2.55 -21.35
C PRO A 82 -11.49 -3.91 -20.69
N LYS A 83 -10.47 -4.77 -20.69
CA LYS A 83 -10.57 -6.12 -20.09
C LYS A 83 -10.84 -6.04 -18.59
N TYR A 84 -10.07 -5.22 -17.86
CA TYR A 84 -10.22 -5.12 -16.41
C TYR A 84 -11.52 -4.42 -16.01
N THR A 85 -11.99 -3.46 -16.83
CA THR A 85 -13.30 -2.83 -16.64
C THR A 85 -14.43 -3.86 -16.69
N GLU A 86 -14.44 -4.74 -17.69
CA GLU A 86 -15.46 -5.78 -17.77
C GLU A 86 -15.32 -6.81 -16.64
N GLU A 87 -14.09 -7.17 -16.27
CA GLU A 87 -13.85 -8.08 -15.15
C GLU A 87 -14.41 -7.55 -13.83
N VAL A 88 -14.11 -6.30 -13.47
CA VAL A 88 -14.53 -5.75 -12.17
C VAL A 88 -16.03 -5.50 -12.06
N LYS A 89 -16.71 -5.25 -13.17
CA LYS A 89 -18.18 -5.23 -13.22
C LYS A 89 -18.80 -6.54 -12.71
N THR A 90 -18.16 -7.68 -13.01
CA THR A 90 -18.64 -8.99 -12.53
C THR A 90 -18.55 -9.14 -11.01
N TYR A 91 -17.74 -8.34 -10.35
CA TYR A 91 -17.62 -8.28 -8.89
C TYR A 91 -18.56 -7.23 -8.24
N GLY A 92 -19.47 -6.65 -9.03
CA GLY A 92 -20.49 -5.70 -8.56
C GLY A 92 -19.96 -4.26 -8.38
N VAL A 93 -18.90 -3.88 -9.12
CA VAL A 93 -18.30 -2.55 -9.08
C VAL A 93 -18.95 -1.64 -10.14
N GLU A 94 -19.44 -0.48 -9.74
CA GLU A 94 -19.93 0.55 -10.64
C GLU A 94 -18.75 1.26 -11.33
N ILE A 95 -18.83 1.46 -12.64
CA ILE A 95 -17.84 2.25 -13.37
C ILE A 95 -18.33 3.68 -13.45
N VAL A 96 -17.49 4.61 -13.01
CA VAL A 96 -17.80 6.04 -13.01
C VAL A 96 -16.89 6.81 -13.99
N ASP A 97 -17.35 7.95 -14.43
CA ASP A 97 -16.72 8.79 -15.47
C ASP A 97 -15.70 9.78 -14.93
N SER A 98 -15.66 10.00 -13.61
CA SER A 98 -14.73 10.95 -12.99
C SER A 98 -14.33 10.56 -11.57
N ILE A 99 -13.13 11.01 -11.15
CA ILE A 99 -12.66 10.87 -9.77
C ILE A 99 -13.60 11.60 -8.81
N ALA A 100 -14.13 12.76 -9.20
CA ALA A 100 -15.07 13.51 -8.37
C ALA A 100 -16.36 12.71 -8.08
N THR A 101 -16.94 12.05 -9.10
CA THR A 101 -18.09 11.15 -8.96
C THR A 101 -17.76 9.98 -8.02
N LEU A 102 -16.57 9.38 -8.17
CA LEU A 102 -16.09 8.29 -7.30
C LEU A 102 -16.02 8.75 -5.84
N LEU A 103 -15.37 9.88 -5.58
CA LEU A 103 -15.15 10.39 -4.22
C LEU A 103 -16.45 10.71 -3.47
N GLY A 104 -17.52 11.06 -4.20
CA GLY A 104 -18.86 11.25 -3.63
C GLY A 104 -19.55 9.95 -3.17
N LYS A 105 -19.06 8.78 -3.57
CA LYS A 105 -19.69 7.48 -3.32
C LYS A 105 -18.98 6.63 -2.27
N VAL A 106 -17.75 6.98 -1.89
CA VAL A 106 -16.83 6.07 -1.15
C VAL A 106 -16.30 6.69 0.14
N ASP A 107 -15.82 5.84 1.03
CA ASP A 107 -15.23 6.23 2.33
C ASP A 107 -13.71 6.18 2.30
N ALA A 108 -13.11 5.35 1.43
CA ALA A 108 -11.67 5.14 1.27
C ALA A 108 -11.33 4.87 -0.20
N VAL A 109 -10.06 5.02 -0.57
CA VAL A 109 -9.60 4.88 -1.96
C VAL A 109 -8.41 3.95 -2.07
N LEU A 110 -8.42 3.10 -3.10
CA LEU A 110 -7.25 2.44 -3.66
C LEU A 110 -6.87 3.22 -4.92
N LEU A 111 -5.70 3.84 -4.92
CA LEU A 111 -5.15 4.53 -6.08
C LEU A 111 -4.21 3.55 -6.79
N GLU A 112 -4.70 2.95 -7.87
CA GLU A 112 -4.10 1.80 -8.56
C GLU A 112 -3.61 2.14 -9.97
N THR A 113 -3.64 3.40 -10.38
CA THR A 113 -3.09 3.82 -11.68
C THR A 113 -1.64 3.32 -11.81
N ASN A 114 -1.32 2.62 -12.90
CA ASN A 114 0.01 2.03 -13.08
C ASN A 114 1.11 3.09 -13.29
N ASP A 115 0.74 4.26 -13.79
CA ASP A 115 1.63 5.36 -14.12
C ASP A 115 1.77 6.36 -12.97
N GLY A 116 2.89 6.31 -12.28
CA GLY A 116 3.20 7.22 -11.18
C GLY A 116 3.22 8.72 -11.52
N ARG A 117 3.29 9.09 -12.83
CA ARG A 117 3.21 10.49 -13.25
C ARG A 117 1.84 11.13 -12.94
N LEU A 118 0.78 10.32 -12.88
CA LEU A 118 -0.58 10.77 -12.61
C LEU A 118 -0.92 10.82 -11.12
N HIS A 119 -0.18 10.11 -10.29
CA HIS A 119 -0.53 9.88 -8.88
C HIS A 119 -0.61 11.16 -8.07
N LYS A 120 0.26 12.16 -8.31
CA LYS A 120 0.22 13.41 -7.56
C LYS A 120 -1.13 14.13 -7.69
N GLU A 121 -1.60 14.31 -8.92
CA GLU A 121 -2.87 15.01 -9.16
C GLU A 121 -4.07 14.19 -8.68
N GLN A 122 -4.04 12.88 -8.87
CA GLN A 122 -5.10 11.98 -8.40
C GLN A 122 -5.15 11.94 -6.86
N ALA A 123 -3.99 11.78 -6.20
CA ALA A 123 -3.89 11.79 -4.75
C ALA A 123 -4.36 13.13 -4.14
N PHE A 124 -4.03 14.26 -4.76
CA PHE A 124 -4.48 15.57 -4.28
C PHE A 124 -6.00 15.72 -4.31
N GLN A 125 -6.68 15.16 -5.32
CA GLN A 125 -8.15 15.12 -5.35
C GLN A 125 -8.69 14.28 -4.17
N VAL A 126 -8.09 13.12 -3.90
CA VAL A 126 -8.47 12.25 -2.77
C VAL A 126 -8.22 12.94 -1.43
N PHE A 127 -7.08 13.60 -1.26
CA PHE A 127 -6.75 14.33 -0.03
C PHE A 127 -7.67 15.52 0.21
N ASN A 128 -8.05 16.26 -0.83
CA ASN A 128 -9.02 17.36 -0.72
C ASN A 128 -10.41 16.85 -0.30
N ALA A 129 -10.79 15.63 -0.70
CA ALA A 129 -12.01 14.96 -0.25
C ALA A 129 -11.86 14.31 1.14
N ARG A 130 -10.71 14.43 1.81
CA ARG A 130 -10.42 13.86 3.16
C ARG A 130 -10.61 12.35 3.24
N LYS A 131 -10.37 11.61 2.14
CA LYS A 131 -10.50 10.15 2.13
C LYS A 131 -9.15 9.49 2.42
N PRO A 132 -9.07 8.51 3.35
CA PRO A 132 -7.88 7.70 3.51
C PRO A 132 -7.59 6.94 2.22
N VAL A 133 -6.30 6.78 1.90
CA VAL A 133 -5.90 6.20 0.61
C VAL A 133 -4.69 5.27 0.74
N PHE A 134 -4.79 4.13 0.08
CA PHE A 134 -3.64 3.34 -0.32
C PHE A 134 -3.24 3.76 -1.72
N ILE A 135 -1.96 4.07 -1.91
CA ILE A 135 -1.39 4.38 -3.23
C ILE A 135 -0.51 3.21 -3.64
N ASP A 136 -0.87 2.54 -4.74
CA ASP A 136 -0.02 1.46 -5.28
C ASP A 136 1.34 2.02 -5.73
N LYS A 137 2.31 1.14 -5.84
CA LYS A 137 3.64 1.51 -6.35
C LYS A 137 3.59 1.81 -7.88
N PRO A 138 4.41 2.76 -8.34
CA PRO A 138 5.19 3.71 -7.55
C PRO A 138 4.31 4.85 -7.02
N VAL A 139 4.64 5.38 -5.84
CA VAL A 139 3.90 6.55 -5.29
C VAL A 139 3.87 7.72 -6.25
N ALA A 140 4.93 7.92 -7.00
CA ALA A 140 5.03 8.89 -8.09
C ALA A 140 6.20 8.51 -9.02
N ALA A 141 6.33 9.21 -10.16
CA ALA A 141 7.40 9.02 -11.11
C ALA A 141 8.65 9.91 -10.83
N SER A 142 8.66 10.68 -9.77
CA SER A 142 9.82 11.45 -9.32
C SER A 142 9.87 11.54 -7.79
N PHE A 143 11.06 11.63 -7.22
CA PHE A 143 11.20 11.76 -5.77
C PHE A 143 10.58 13.07 -5.25
N SER A 144 10.68 14.16 -5.98
CA SER A 144 10.05 15.44 -5.61
C SER A 144 8.52 15.32 -5.51
N ASP A 145 7.89 14.61 -6.44
CA ASP A 145 6.44 14.38 -6.38
C ASP A 145 6.04 13.45 -5.22
N VAL A 146 6.88 12.44 -4.90
CA VAL A 146 6.70 11.61 -3.69
C VAL A 146 6.71 12.49 -2.44
N GLN A 147 7.70 13.38 -2.31
CA GLN A 147 7.78 14.31 -1.17
C GLN A 147 6.54 15.23 -1.09
N LEU A 148 6.07 15.75 -2.23
CA LEU A 148 4.87 16.61 -2.28
C LEU A 148 3.60 15.86 -1.88
N ILE A 149 3.45 14.59 -2.30
CA ILE A 149 2.31 13.74 -1.92
C ILE A 149 2.28 13.54 -0.40
N TYR A 150 3.41 13.11 0.20
CA TYR A 150 3.49 12.91 1.65
C TYR A 150 3.30 14.21 2.44
N LYS A 151 3.90 15.31 1.96
CA LYS A 151 3.71 16.65 2.55
C LYS A 151 2.24 17.06 2.55
N LYS A 152 1.56 16.93 1.41
CA LYS A 152 0.16 17.30 1.26
C LYS A 152 -0.77 16.44 2.12
N ALA A 153 -0.52 15.15 2.21
CA ALA A 153 -1.27 14.24 3.08
C ALA A 153 -1.16 14.67 4.55
N ARG A 154 0.06 15.00 5.02
CA ARG A 154 0.31 15.50 6.39
C ARG A 154 -0.37 16.85 6.64
N GLU A 155 -0.25 17.82 5.74
CA GLU A 155 -0.89 19.14 5.86
C GLU A 155 -2.41 19.03 6.01
N LEU A 156 -3.00 18.08 5.31
CA LEU A 156 -4.43 17.85 5.32
C LEU A 156 -4.87 16.81 6.38
N ASN A 157 -3.95 16.22 7.14
CA ASN A 157 -4.22 15.13 8.08
C ASN A 157 -5.00 13.97 7.44
N VAL A 158 -4.66 13.61 6.21
CA VAL A 158 -5.27 12.48 5.50
C VAL A 158 -4.36 11.26 5.64
N PRO A 159 -4.85 10.17 6.22
CA PRO A 159 -4.09 8.93 6.31
C PRO A 159 -3.79 8.38 4.92
N MET A 160 -2.54 8.02 4.68
CA MET A 160 -2.10 7.33 3.47
C MET A 160 -0.97 6.36 3.77
N PHE A 161 -0.80 5.35 2.91
CA PHE A 161 0.44 4.59 2.81
C PHE A 161 0.60 4.01 1.40
N SER A 162 1.81 3.56 1.11
CA SER A 162 2.14 2.86 -0.12
C SER A 162 3.08 1.71 0.19
N ALA A 163 2.99 0.64 -0.56
CA ALA A 163 3.92 -0.49 -0.52
C ALA A 163 3.79 -1.35 -1.77
N SER A 164 4.87 -2.02 -2.15
CA SER A 164 4.79 -3.20 -3.00
C SER A 164 4.24 -4.40 -2.21
N SER A 165 3.42 -5.23 -2.83
CA SER A 165 2.97 -6.50 -2.23
C SER A 165 4.16 -7.38 -1.80
N LEU A 166 5.30 -7.29 -2.49
CA LEU A 166 6.49 -8.11 -2.22
C LEU A 166 7.10 -7.84 -0.85
N ARG A 167 6.88 -6.65 -0.26
CA ARG A 167 7.21 -6.37 1.15
C ARG A 167 6.61 -7.42 2.09
N TYR A 168 5.39 -7.89 1.79
CA TYR A 168 4.61 -8.79 2.65
C TYR A 168 4.83 -10.28 2.35
N MET A 169 5.77 -10.63 1.47
CA MET A 169 6.20 -12.02 1.33
C MET A 169 6.63 -12.61 2.68
N LYS A 170 6.21 -13.83 2.96
CA LYS A 170 6.47 -14.48 4.25
C LYS A 170 7.93 -14.43 4.68
N PRO A 171 8.95 -14.73 3.84
CA PRO A 171 10.35 -14.62 4.24
C PRO A 171 10.76 -13.20 4.63
N CYS A 172 10.26 -12.17 3.91
CA CYS A 172 10.54 -10.77 4.25
C CYS A 172 10.01 -10.42 5.64
N GLN A 173 8.79 -10.87 5.96
CA GLN A 173 8.18 -10.62 7.27
C GLN A 173 8.86 -11.42 8.39
N GLN A 174 9.29 -12.64 8.13
CA GLN A 174 10.05 -13.44 9.08
C GLN A 174 11.39 -12.80 9.44
N ILE A 175 12.11 -12.27 8.45
CA ILE A 175 13.36 -11.55 8.68
C ILE A 175 13.10 -10.26 9.47
N ARG A 176 12.12 -9.46 9.04
CA ARG A 176 11.86 -8.13 9.59
C ARG A 176 11.28 -8.17 11.00
N ASN A 177 10.30 -9.04 11.24
CA ASN A 177 9.45 -8.98 12.43
C ASN A 177 9.67 -10.15 13.41
N GLU A 178 10.21 -11.28 12.94
CA GLU A 178 10.35 -12.51 13.73
C GLU A 178 11.81 -12.82 14.08
N ASN A 179 12.76 -11.99 13.63
CA ASN A 179 14.20 -12.18 13.86
C ASN A 179 14.73 -13.56 13.44
N ALA A 180 14.17 -14.12 12.35
CA ALA A 180 14.38 -15.51 11.95
C ALA A 180 15.85 -15.91 11.67
N ILE A 181 16.70 -14.94 11.32
CA ILE A 181 18.13 -15.15 11.02
C ILE A 181 19.06 -14.31 11.91
N GLY A 182 18.54 -13.76 13.02
CA GLY A 182 19.28 -12.82 13.85
C GLY A 182 19.45 -11.45 13.19
N LYS A 183 20.43 -10.67 13.61
CA LYS A 183 20.71 -9.36 12.99
C LYS A 183 21.09 -9.55 11.53
N VAL A 184 20.45 -8.80 10.65
CA VAL A 184 20.78 -8.79 9.22
C VAL A 184 22.13 -8.12 9.02
N LEU A 185 23.04 -8.79 8.34
CA LEU A 185 24.39 -8.32 8.04
C LEU A 185 24.52 -7.76 6.62
N ALA A 186 23.82 -8.38 5.66
CA ALA A 186 23.78 -7.97 4.25
C ALA A 186 22.56 -8.55 3.55
N ALA A 187 22.22 -8.03 2.37
CA ALA A 187 21.23 -8.63 1.49
C ALA A 187 21.53 -8.37 0.02
N ASP A 188 21.24 -9.37 -0.82
CA ASP A 188 21.24 -9.27 -2.26
C ASP A 188 19.83 -9.53 -2.78
N THR A 189 19.22 -8.53 -3.42
CA THR A 189 17.89 -8.66 -4.01
C THR A 189 17.91 -8.47 -5.51
N PHE A 190 16.91 -8.98 -6.18
CA PHE A 190 16.78 -8.81 -7.62
C PHE A 190 15.32 -8.74 -8.05
N CYS A 191 15.07 -8.04 -9.16
CA CYS A 191 13.83 -8.16 -9.91
C CYS A 191 14.05 -7.81 -11.39
N MET A 192 13.07 -8.14 -12.22
CA MET A 192 13.02 -7.53 -13.55
C MET A 192 12.81 -6.01 -13.38
N ALA A 193 13.70 -5.24 -14.00
CA ALA A 193 13.67 -3.78 -14.01
C ALA A 193 13.47 -3.28 -15.45
N ALA A 194 12.33 -3.65 -16.05
CA ALA A 194 11.95 -3.20 -17.39
C ALA A 194 11.93 -1.67 -17.43
N LEU A 195 12.38 -1.11 -18.54
CA LEU A 195 12.30 0.32 -18.80
C LEU A 195 11.01 0.64 -19.55
N GLU A 196 10.43 1.77 -19.23
CA GLU A 196 9.30 2.36 -19.96
C GLU A 196 9.71 3.74 -20.47
N PRO A 197 9.67 3.99 -21.79
CA PRO A 197 10.13 5.26 -22.35
C PRO A 197 9.46 6.51 -21.77
N HIS A 198 8.22 6.37 -21.31
CA HIS A 198 7.41 7.45 -20.76
C HIS A 198 7.50 7.54 -19.23
N HIS A 199 8.29 6.66 -18.57
CA HIS A 199 8.40 6.63 -17.12
C HIS A 199 9.86 6.64 -16.66
N VAL A 200 10.10 7.10 -15.44
CA VAL A 200 11.45 7.13 -14.87
C VAL A 200 11.91 5.72 -14.52
N ASP A 201 13.08 5.41 -14.97
CA ASP A 201 13.89 4.20 -14.88
C ASP A 201 13.51 3.21 -13.76
N LEU A 202 14.15 3.27 -12.60
CA LEU A 202 13.92 2.31 -11.50
C LEU A 202 12.53 2.45 -10.88
N PHE A 203 11.88 3.60 -11.00
CA PHE A 203 10.54 3.83 -10.47
C PHE A 203 9.47 2.97 -11.15
N TRP A 204 9.69 2.53 -12.40
CA TRP A 204 8.72 1.73 -13.14
C TRP A 204 8.57 0.32 -12.56
N TYR A 205 9.63 -0.50 -12.60
CA TYR A 205 9.63 -1.88 -12.10
C TYR A 205 10.73 -2.17 -11.09
N GLY A 206 11.86 -1.44 -11.11
CA GLY A 206 12.95 -1.62 -10.15
C GLY A 206 12.54 -1.45 -8.69
N ILE A 207 11.50 -0.65 -8.46
CA ILE A 207 10.86 -0.43 -7.14
C ILE A 207 10.61 -1.74 -6.38
N HIS A 208 10.20 -2.81 -7.05
CA HIS A 208 9.91 -4.08 -6.41
C HIS A 208 11.12 -4.68 -5.69
N GLY A 209 12.28 -4.73 -6.37
CA GLY A 209 13.51 -5.27 -5.77
C GLY A 209 14.11 -4.34 -4.73
N VAL A 210 14.03 -3.02 -4.94
CA VAL A 210 14.48 -2.03 -3.96
C VAL A 210 13.62 -2.08 -2.70
N GLU A 211 12.32 -2.25 -2.83
CA GLU A 211 11.45 -2.38 -1.66
C GLU A 211 11.70 -3.66 -0.88
N ILE A 212 11.98 -4.80 -1.55
CA ILE A 212 12.43 -6.02 -0.87
C ILE A 212 13.72 -5.71 -0.07
N LEU A 213 14.70 -5.06 -0.70
CA LEU A 213 15.99 -4.73 -0.08
C LEU A 213 15.81 -3.90 1.20
N ILE A 214 15.09 -2.76 1.10
CA ILE A 214 14.87 -1.88 2.25
C ILE A 214 14.00 -2.57 3.31
N THR A 215 13.06 -3.42 2.91
CA THR A 215 12.25 -4.19 3.86
C THR A 215 13.09 -5.08 4.76
N VAL A 216 14.07 -5.80 4.20
CA VAL A 216 14.87 -6.75 4.97
C VAL A 216 16.10 -6.11 5.63
N MET A 217 16.70 -5.10 5.01
CA MET A 217 17.84 -4.37 5.59
C MET A 217 17.41 -3.35 6.65
N GLY A 218 16.17 -2.87 6.59
CA GLY A 218 15.72 -1.70 7.34
C GLY A 218 16.24 -0.39 6.74
N PRO A 219 15.69 0.75 7.19
CA PRO A 219 16.17 2.08 6.78
C PRO A 219 17.59 2.38 7.27
N GLY A 220 18.20 3.45 6.75
CA GLY A 220 19.52 3.93 7.14
C GLY A 220 20.58 3.82 6.04
N CYS A 221 20.19 3.67 4.77
CA CYS A 221 21.09 3.74 3.65
C CYS A 221 21.61 5.18 3.47
N GLU A 222 22.94 5.36 3.46
CA GLU A 222 23.56 6.68 3.33
C GLU A 222 23.96 7.03 1.91
N SER A 223 24.38 6.04 1.12
CA SER A 223 24.84 6.27 -0.24
C SER A 223 24.60 5.06 -1.14
N VAL A 224 24.48 5.32 -2.44
CA VAL A 224 24.34 4.30 -3.46
C VAL A 224 25.29 4.52 -4.61
N THR A 225 25.71 3.40 -5.22
CA THR A 225 26.50 3.37 -6.45
C THR A 225 25.81 2.44 -7.43
N ARG A 226 25.59 2.89 -8.69
CA ARG A 226 24.93 2.08 -9.72
C ARG A 226 25.87 1.75 -10.85
N PHE A 227 26.04 0.46 -11.11
CA PHE A 227 26.69 -0.09 -12.28
C PHE A 227 25.62 -0.52 -13.29
N PHE A 228 25.64 0.08 -14.46
CA PHE A 228 24.59 -0.09 -15.45
C PHE A 228 25.14 -0.68 -16.75
N LYS A 229 24.35 -1.59 -17.32
CA LYS A 229 24.46 -2.11 -18.68
C LYS A 229 23.03 -2.30 -19.22
N ASP A 230 22.85 -2.29 -20.54
CA ASP A 230 21.53 -2.28 -21.18
C ASP A 230 20.61 -3.43 -20.73
N ASP A 231 21.17 -4.64 -20.53
CA ASP A 231 20.43 -5.85 -20.16
C ASP A 231 20.38 -6.09 -18.64
N MET A 232 21.18 -5.35 -17.86
CA MET A 232 21.36 -5.63 -16.44
C MET A 232 21.99 -4.45 -15.69
N GLU A 233 21.75 -4.39 -14.39
CA GLU A 233 22.38 -3.42 -13.51
C GLU A 233 22.57 -3.95 -12.11
N VAL A 234 23.45 -3.32 -11.34
CA VAL A 234 23.59 -3.53 -9.90
C VAL A 234 23.65 -2.17 -9.23
N VAL A 235 22.83 -2.00 -8.20
CA VAL A 235 22.87 -0.86 -7.29
C VAL A 235 23.40 -1.37 -5.96
N VAL A 236 24.49 -0.76 -5.48
CA VAL A 236 25.10 -1.07 -4.18
C VAL A 236 24.77 0.03 -3.20
N GLY A 237 24.06 -0.29 -2.14
CA GLY A 237 23.75 0.63 -1.04
C GLY A 237 24.69 0.41 0.15
N GLN A 238 25.13 1.49 0.80
CA GLN A 238 25.92 1.48 2.03
C GLN A 238 25.09 2.09 3.15
N TRP A 239 24.91 1.33 4.22
CA TRP A 239 24.17 1.76 5.43
C TRP A 239 25.10 2.45 6.44
N SER A 240 24.54 3.32 7.27
CA SER A 240 25.25 4.09 8.30
C SER A 240 25.99 3.23 9.32
N ASP A 241 25.57 1.99 9.52
CA ASP A 241 26.22 1.01 10.41
C ASP A 241 27.27 0.12 9.71
N GLY A 242 27.62 0.44 8.46
CA GLY A 242 28.61 -0.25 7.65
C GLY A 242 28.09 -1.44 6.86
N ARG A 243 26.81 -1.81 7.01
CA ARG A 243 26.21 -2.89 6.19
C ARG A 243 26.14 -2.50 4.72
N ILE A 244 26.19 -3.53 3.87
CA ILE A 244 26.06 -3.38 2.41
C ILE A 244 24.87 -4.20 1.94
N GLY A 245 24.05 -3.61 1.10
CA GLY A 245 22.96 -4.30 0.42
C GLY A 245 22.98 -4.03 -1.07
N THR A 246 22.59 -5.01 -1.89
CA THR A 246 22.60 -4.89 -3.33
C THR A 246 21.20 -5.11 -3.91
N PHE A 247 20.89 -4.34 -4.94
CA PHE A 247 19.75 -4.58 -5.83
C PHE A 247 20.26 -4.87 -7.24
N ARG A 248 19.82 -5.99 -7.82
CA ARG A 248 20.08 -6.35 -9.22
C ARG A 248 18.82 -6.19 -10.05
N GLY A 249 18.84 -5.25 -10.99
CA GLY A 249 17.81 -5.12 -12.02
C GLY A 249 18.19 -5.94 -13.26
N THR A 250 17.26 -6.74 -13.78
CA THR A 250 17.44 -7.51 -15.03
C THR A 250 16.45 -7.06 -16.08
N ARG A 251 16.87 -7.00 -17.36
CA ARG A 251 16.02 -6.63 -18.51
C ARG A 251 15.98 -7.72 -19.56
N ALA A 252 16.87 -8.69 -19.45
CA ALA A 252 16.93 -9.88 -20.29
C ALA A 252 16.64 -11.13 -19.45
N GLY A 253 16.16 -12.19 -20.11
CA GLY A 253 15.88 -13.47 -19.46
C GLY A 253 14.46 -13.59 -18.94
N LYS A 254 14.26 -14.53 -18.00
CA LYS A 254 12.94 -14.81 -17.42
C LYS A 254 12.57 -13.73 -16.40
N TYR A 255 11.31 -13.30 -16.43
CA TYR A 255 10.73 -12.46 -15.36
C TYR A 255 10.81 -13.18 -14.02
N ASP A 256 11.51 -12.56 -13.07
CA ASP A 256 11.66 -13.10 -11.73
C ASP A 256 11.97 -12.01 -10.71
N TYR A 257 11.83 -12.32 -9.42
CA TYR A 257 12.23 -11.48 -8.29
C TYR A 257 12.50 -12.35 -7.06
N GLY A 258 13.31 -11.82 -6.15
CA GLY A 258 13.70 -12.50 -4.93
C GLY A 258 14.99 -11.96 -4.34
N GLY A 259 15.69 -12.80 -3.59
CA GLY A 259 16.96 -12.41 -2.97
C GLY A 259 17.53 -13.44 -2.03
N THR A 260 18.67 -13.09 -1.44
CA THR A 260 19.30 -13.79 -0.31
C THR A 260 19.65 -12.77 0.76
N VAL A 261 19.29 -13.07 2.00
CA VAL A 261 19.60 -12.23 3.16
C VAL A 261 20.54 -13.00 4.08
N PHE A 262 21.60 -12.34 4.51
CA PHE A 262 22.66 -12.87 5.35
C PHE A 262 22.49 -12.34 6.78
N GLY A 263 22.35 -13.21 7.74
CA GLY A 263 22.17 -12.86 9.14
C GLY A 263 23.17 -13.55 10.06
N GLU A 264 23.25 -13.10 11.29
CA GLU A 264 24.18 -13.65 12.30
C GLU A 264 23.93 -15.14 12.58
N ASN A 265 22.67 -15.59 12.47
CA ASN A 265 22.27 -16.96 12.80
C ASN A 265 22.00 -17.83 11.56
N GLY A 266 22.28 -17.33 10.36
CA GLY A 266 22.08 -18.06 9.10
C GLY A 266 21.65 -17.17 7.96
N ASN A 267 21.45 -17.78 6.79
CA ASN A 267 21.01 -17.08 5.58
C ASN A 267 19.60 -17.53 5.21
N MET A 268 18.81 -16.60 4.62
CA MET A 268 17.49 -16.91 4.14
C MET A 268 17.32 -16.49 2.67
N VAL A 269 16.82 -17.41 1.87
CA VAL A 269 16.43 -17.13 0.47
C VAL A 269 15.00 -16.59 0.44
N ILE A 270 14.80 -15.53 -0.31
CA ILE A 270 13.48 -14.99 -0.65
C ILE A 270 13.10 -15.54 -2.03
N PRO A 271 12.25 -16.59 -2.10
CA PRO A 271 11.81 -17.14 -3.37
C PRO A 271 10.74 -16.26 -4.00
N ARG A 272 10.52 -16.44 -5.29
CA ARG A 272 9.40 -15.81 -5.98
C ARG A 272 8.07 -16.36 -5.43
N THR A 273 7.34 -15.50 -4.72
CA THR A 273 5.97 -15.73 -4.27
C THR A 273 5.19 -14.44 -4.41
N ASP A 274 3.88 -14.52 -4.65
CA ASP A 274 3.04 -13.33 -4.52
C ASP A 274 2.62 -13.13 -3.05
N ALA A 275 2.18 -11.92 -2.74
CA ALA A 275 1.68 -11.55 -1.41
C ALA A 275 0.51 -10.56 -1.55
N TYR A 276 -0.36 -10.79 -2.53
CA TYR A 276 -1.49 -9.91 -2.80
C TYR A 276 -2.57 -9.99 -1.72
N ASP A 277 -2.81 -11.17 -1.17
CA ASP A 277 -3.78 -11.32 -0.09
C ASP A 277 -3.22 -10.67 1.20
N GLU A 278 -1.93 -10.80 1.47
CA GLU A 278 -1.25 -10.21 2.62
C GLU A 278 -1.27 -8.66 2.60
N ILE A 279 -1.01 -8.05 1.45
CA ILE A 279 -1.12 -6.58 1.35
C ILE A 279 -2.57 -6.12 1.51
N CYS A 280 -3.56 -6.85 0.99
CA CYS A 280 -4.96 -6.53 1.18
C CYS A 280 -5.40 -6.61 2.66
N VAL A 281 -4.83 -7.54 3.44
CA VAL A 281 -5.00 -7.56 4.90
C VAL A 281 -4.45 -6.27 5.51
N LYS A 282 -3.25 -5.83 5.11
CA LYS A 282 -2.65 -4.58 5.62
C LYS A 282 -3.43 -3.33 5.21
N ILE A 283 -3.98 -3.31 4.02
CA ILE A 283 -4.90 -2.26 3.57
C ILE A 283 -6.17 -2.24 4.44
N SER A 284 -6.73 -3.41 4.77
CA SER A 284 -7.89 -3.51 5.66
C SER A 284 -7.60 -3.00 7.08
N GLU A 285 -6.44 -3.39 7.64
CA GLU A 285 -5.95 -2.90 8.94
C GLU A 285 -5.76 -1.37 8.91
N PHE A 286 -5.15 -0.84 7.86
CA PHE A 286 -4.95 0.60 7.67
C PHE A 286 -6.28 1.35 7.57
N PHE A 287 -7.22 0.88 6.75
CA PHE A 287 -8.52 1.53 6.63
C PHE A 287 -9.32 1.50 7.93
N THR A 288 -9.12 0.50 8.79
CA THR A 288 -9.74 0.42 10.11
C THR A 288 -9.08 1.38 11.09
N THR A 289 -7.76 1.32 11.21
CA THR A 289 -6.99 1.99 12.26
C THR A 289 -6.54 3.40 11.89
N LYS A 290 -6.52 3.72 10.60
CA LYS A 290 -5.93 4.94 10.02
C LYS A 290 -4.42 5.09 10.28
N LYS A 291 -3.75 4.00 10.68
CA LYS A 291 -2.31 3.97 10.93
C LYS A 291 -1.61 3.27 9.78
N SER A 292 -0.63 3.93 9.17
CA SER A 292 0.21 3.33 8.13
C SER A 292 0.98 2.13 8.70
N PRO A 293 0.99 0.98 7.98
CA PRO A 293 1.81 -0.16 8.35
C PRO A 293 3.30 0.01 7.98
N VAL A 294 3.62 1.04 7.22
CA VAL A 294 4.98 1.41 6.78
C VAL A 294 5.26 2.84 7.21
N ASP A 295 6.41 3.09 7.81
CA ASP A 295 6.82 4.44 8.17
C ASP A 295 7.00 5.30 6.91
N ASP A 296 6.51 6.55 6.94
CA ASP A 296 6.68 7.51 5.86
C ASP A 296 8.17 7.70 5.50
N ALA A 297 9.03 7.76 6.52
CA ALA A 297 10.47 7.93 6.33
C ALA A 297 11.10 6.74 5.58
N GLU A 298 10.64 5.52 5.86
CA GLU A 298 11.10 4.34 5.14
C GLU A 298 10.66 4.36 3.68
N THR A 299 9.41 4.74 3.40
CA THR A 299 8.96 4.89 2.01
C THR A 299 9.74 5.98 1.29
N LEU A 300 9.95 7.13 1.92
CA LEU A 300 10.77 8.20 1.33
C LEU A 300 12.21 7.74 1.05
N GLU A 301 12.80 6.91 1.93
CA GLU A 301 14.15 6.36 1.72
C GLU A 301 14.20 5.42 0.51
N ILE A 302 13.16 4.58 0.27
CA ILE A 302 13.06 3.73 -0.93
C ILE A 302 13.15 4.58 -2.20
N TYR A 303 12.41 5.67 -2.26
CA TYR A 303 12.41 6.55 -3.44
C TYR A 303 13.68 7.39 -3.55
N ALA A 304 14.26 7.83 -2.44
CA ALA A 304 15.56 8.48 -2.41
C ALA A 304 16.68 7.55 -2.88
N PHE A 305 16.65 6.27 -2.50
CA PHE A 305 17.57 5.25 -2.98
C PHE A 305 17.52 5.11 -4.51
N MET A 306 16.32 5.02 -5.08
CA MET A 306 16.15 4.93 -6.55
C MET A 306 16.60 6.21 -7.25
N GLN A 307 16.25 7.38 -6.74
CA GLN A 307 16.67 8.66 -7.30
C GLN A 307 18.20 8.82 -7.25
N ALA A 308 18.83 8.45 -6.13
CA ALA A 308 20.29 8.49 -5.99
C ALA A 308 20.96 7.46 -6.92
N ALA A 309 20.35 6.31 -7.15
CA ALA A 309 20.84 5.34 -8.14
C ALA A 309 20.76 5.88 -9.56
N ASP A 310 19.68 6.59 -9.93
CA ASP A 310 19.56 7.23 -11.24
C ASP A 310 20.59 8.37 -11.43
N GLU A 311 20.84 9.16 -10.36
CA GLU A 311 21.91 10.16 -10.39
C GLU A 311 23.31 9.53 -10.48
N SER A 312 23.56 8.42 -9.79
CA SER A 312 24.81 7.67 -9.90
C SER A 312 25.04 7.20 -11.34
N LYS A 313 24.02 6.63 -11.99
CA LYS A 313 24.06 6.23 -13.39
C LYS A 313 24.42 7.40 -14.30
N LYS A 314 23.74 8.54 -14.17
CA LYS A 314 24.00 9.75 -14.98
C LYS A 314 25.42 10.28 -14.80
N ARG A 315 26.02 10.09 -13.61
CA ARG A 315 27.38 10.53 -13.29
C ARG A 315 28.45 9.46 -13.56
N GLY A 316 28.13 8.39 -14.30
CA GLY A 316 29.07 7.33 -14.67
C GLY A 316 29.38 6.33 -13.57
N GLY A 317 28.50 6.14 -12.59
CA GLY A 317 28.65 5.13 -11.53
C GLY A 317 29.43 5.63 -10.31
N VAL A 318 29.45 6.94 -10.04
CA VAL A 318 30.02 7.46 -8.78
C VAL A 318 29.02 7.36 -7.63
N PRO A 319 29.48 7.22 -6.37
CA PRO A 319 28.60 7.21 -5.21
C PRO A 319 27.77 8.50 -5.08
N VAL A 320 26.48 8.37 -4.77
CA VAL A 320 25.56 9.49 -4.49
C VAL A 320 24.97 9.30 -3.10
N LYS A 321 25.03 10.33 -2.26
CA LYS A 321 24.46 10.29 -0.91
C LYS A 321 22.96 10.53 -0.97
N LEU A 322 22.19 9.73 -0.23
CA LEU A 322 20.72 9.89 -0.17
C LEU A 322 20.33 11.28 0.32
N LYS A 323 21.04 11.84 1.31
CA LYS A 323 20.78 13.19 1.82
C LYS A 323 20.85 14.28 0.77
N ASP A 324 21.69 14.11 -0.25
CA ASP A 324 21.87 15.12 -1.30
C ASP A 324 20.63 15.18 -2.22
N VAL A 325 19.97 14.02 -2.44
CA VAL A 325 18.69 13.96 -3.19
C VAL A 325 17.48 14.28 -2.33
N MET A 326 17.53 14.06 -1.02
CA MET A 326 16.43 14.36 -0.11
C MET A 326 16.26 15.86 0.15
N ASN A 327 17.36 16.64 0.04
CA ASN A 327 17.40 18.08 0.36
C ASN A 327 17.40 18.96 -0.90
N GLY A 328 17.49 18.40 -2.09
CA GLY A 328 17.43 19.10 -3.40
C GLY A 328 16.02 19.14 -3.93
#